data_172914cb4a375afc966fa40f75e53c9c
#
_entry.id   172914cb4a375afc966fa40f75e53c9c
#
_cell.length_a   1.000
_cell.length_b   1.000
_cell.length_c   1.000
_cell.angle_alpha   90.00
_cell.angle_beta   90.00
_cell.angle_gamma   90.00
#
_symmetry.space_group_name_H-M   'P 1'
#
loop_
_entity.id
_entity.type
_entity.pdbx_description
1 polymer ?
#
loop_
_entity_poly.entity_id
_entity_poly.type
_entity_poly.pdbx_seq_one_letter_code
_entity_poly.pdbx_strand_id
1 'polypeptide(L)'
;MVSCVLAGCLGGSEDEVQELAEPTDGNLIIAYAVQDDYENIDENPQLLADYLAEKMNYQVSLYNVDSEGAMIEALRFGNADIAIMDGGAAWVGWQQYDLQVLAADTKSDGRPFYNAHAWVKAGSEMATALLDDDPYTDPFALLAGKTSCHTGWLKSAGMLLPMGYLIGHGYANVIGDPNDVETLRNTVLGFFNENASIPDSGTPYYGYDGAIKCLSEGAGDVAFAKDSTI
;
A
#
# COMPACT_ATOMS: atom_id res chain seq x y z
N MET A 1 1.48 0.14 67.74
CA MET A 1 0.46 -0.84 68.17
C MET A 1 -0.05 -1.48 66.91
N VAL A 2 0.49 -2.52 66.46
CA VAL A 2 0.24 -3.95 66.61
C VAL A 2 -1.27 -4.30 66.62
N SER A 3 -1.71 -5.01 65.62
CA SER A 3 -2.51 -6.23 65.65
C SER A 3 -2.94 -6.60 64.23
N CYS A 4 -2.39 -7.64 63.66
CA CYS A 4 -2.74 -9.07 63.60
C CYS A 4 -4.05 -9.36 62.88
N VAL A 5 -3.95 -9.88 61.70
CA VAL A 5 -4.05 -11.27 61.20
C VAL A 5 -5.40 -11.95 61.46
N LEU A 6 -6.05 -12.35 60.40
CA LEU A 6 -6.68 -13.69 60.33
C LEU A 6 -6.75 -14.15 58.86
N ALA A 7 -6.12 -15.28 58.62
CA ALA A 7 -6.12 -16.04 57.39
C ALA A 7 -7.45 -16.77 57.18
N GLY A 8 -7.89 -16.88 55.95
CA GLY A 8 -8.98 -17.75 55.52
C GLY A 8 -8.66 -18.27 54.12
N CYS A 9 -8.09 -19.48 54.04
CA CYS A 9 -7.95 -20.22 52.79
C CYS A 9 -9.32 -20.67 52.29
N LEU A 10 -9.69 -20.30 51.09
CA LEU A 10 -10.57 -21.09 50.23
C LEU A 10 -10.02 -21.01 48.80
N GLY A 11 -9.67 -22.15 48.26
CA GLY A 11 -9.11 -22.29 46.93
C GLY A 11 -10.08 -21.83 45.84
N GLY A 12 -9.62 -20.95 45.03
CA GLY A 12 -10.14 -20.61 43.71
C GLY A 12 -8.92 -20.40 42.82
N SER A 13 -8.89 -21.03 41.66
CA SER A 13 -7.90 -20.79 40.65
C SER A 13 -7.89 -19.29 40.34
N GLU A 14 -6.94 -18.57 40.87
CA GLU A 14 -6.61 -17.22 40.42
C GLU A 14 -6.01 -17.37 39.02
N ASP A 15 -6.79 -17.02 38.00
CA ASP A 15 -6.20 -16.57 36.76
C ASP A 15 -5.36 -15.35 37.15
N GLU A 16 -4.05 -15.53 37.22
CA GLU A 16 -3.10 -14.42 37.29
C GLU A 16 -3.37 -13.52 36.10
N VAL A 17 -4.11 -12.46 36.30
CA VAL A 17 -4.07 -11.31 35.42
C VAL A 17 -2.65 -10.79 35.54
N GLN A 18 -1.82 -11.18 34.58
CA GLN A 18 -0.47 -10.68 34.46
C GLN A 18 -0.60 -9.17 34.24
N GLU A 19 -0.44 -8.39 35.31
CA GLU A 19 -0.36 -6.94 35.23
C GLU A 19 0.83 -6.65 34.35
N LEU A 20 0.55 -6.21 33.11
CA LEU A 20 1.60 -5.81 32.19
C LEU A 20 2.40 -4.71 32.86
N ALA A 21 3.69 -4.97 33.07
CA ALA A 21 4.58 -3.99 33.66
C ALA A 21 4.51 -2.69 32.83
N GLU A 22 4.48 -1.54 33.52
CA GLU A 22 4.51 -0.24 32.85
C GLU A 22 5.72 -0.21 31.89
N PRO A 23 5.55 0.28 30.64
CA PRO A 23 6.63 0.37 29.67
C PRO A 23 7.77 1.22 30.23
N THR A 24 8.97 0.70 30.26
CA THR A 24 10.10 1.35 30.93
C THR A 24 11.15 1.91 29.98
N ASP A 25 11.15 1.48 28.69
CA ASP A 25 12.28 1.70 27.80
C ASP A 25 12.04 2.74 26.70
N GLY A 26 10.82 3.23 26.52
CA GLY A 26 10.54 4.33 25.57
C GLY A 26 9.20 4.24 24.88
N ASN A 27 8.99 5.18 23.96
CA ASN A 27 7.80 5.26 23.11
C ASN A 27 8.16 4.92 21.68
N LEU A 28 7.26 4.25 20.97
CA LEU A 28 7.34 3.97 19.55
C LEU A 28 6.04 4.41 18.88
N ILE A 29 6.13 5.23 17.84
CA ILE A 29 4.97 5.71 17.07
C ILE A 29 5.00 5.06 15.69
N ILE A 30 3.94 4.33 15.35
CA ILE A 30 3.81 3.65 14.05
C ILE A 30 2.79 4.39 13.20
N ALA A 31 3.24 4.98 12.09
CA ALA A 31 2.35 5.58 11.09
C ALA A 31 1.77 4.50 10.16
N TYR A 32 0.50 4.63 9.83
CA TYR A 32 -0.19 3.78 8.86
C TYR A 32 -1.29 4.57 8.15
N ALA A 33 -1.58 4.21 6.89
CA ALA A 33 -2.74 4.74 6.20
C ALA A 33 -3.96 3.86 6.50
N VAL A 34 -5.10 4.47 6.80
CA VAL A 34 -6.38 3.74 6.87
C VAL A 34 -6.70 3.27 5.45
N GLN A 35 -6.78 1.95 5.30
CA GLN A 35 -7.40 1.34 4.13
C GLN A 35 -8.84 1.02 4.53
N ASP A 36 -9.80 1.28 3.65
CA ASP A 36 -11.22 1.08 3.92
C ASP A 36 -11.59 -0.39 4.23
N ASP A 37 -10.66 -1.32 4.02
CA ASP A 37 -10.84 -2.77 4.15
C ASP A 37 -9.78 -3.44 5.03
N TYR A 38 -9.68 -3.07 6.31
CA TYR A 38 -9.07 -3.98 7.30
C TYR A 38 -10.07 -5.07 7.72
N GLU A 39 -10.73 -5.71 6.77
CA GLU A 39 -11.55 -6.90 7.04
C GLU A 39 -10.69 -8.08 7.51
N ASN A 40 -9.40 -8.06 7.22
CA ASN A 40 -8.48 -9.11 7.62
C ASN A 40 -7.79 -8.72 8.94
N ILE A 41 -8.02 -9.53 9.97
CA ILE A 41 -7.36 -9.41 11.28
C ILE A 41 -5.83 -9.37 11.13
N ASP A 42 -5.26 -10.10 10.18
CA ASP A 42 -3.81 -10.21 9.96
C ASP A 42 -3.18 -8.90 9.42
N GLU A 43 -3.99 -7.99 8.89
CA GLU A 43 -3.55 -6.69 8.38
C GLU A 43 -3.82 -5.54 9.37
N ASN A 44 -4.32 -5.84 10.56
CA ASN A 44 -4.64 -4.84 11.56
C ASN A 44 -3.35 -4.29 12.21
N PRO A 45 -3.01 -3.01 12.02
CA PRO A 45 -1.80 -2.41 12.58
C PRO A 45 -1.76 -2.47 14.12
N GLN A 46 -2.90 -2.60 14.81
CA GLN A 46 -2.95 -2.75 16.25
C GLN A 46 -2.30 -4.05 16.72
N LEU A 47 -2.44 -5.14 15.97
CA LEU A 47 -1.80 -6.42 16.34
C LEU A 47 -0.27 -6.31 16.31
N LEU A 48 0.29 -5.58 15.33
CA LEU A 48 1.72 -5.31 15.30
C LEU A 48 2.14 -4.42 16.45
N ALA A 49 1.37 -3.38 16.75
CA ALA A 49 1.65 -2.47 17.86
C ALA A 49 1.65 -3.22 19.19
N ASP A 50 0.66 -4.07 19.46
CA ASP A 50 0.55 -4.88 20.68
C ASP A 50 1.71 -5.88 20.79
N TYR A 51 2.05 -6.54 19.69
CA TYR A 51 3.20 -7.46 19.64
C TYR A 51 4.52 -6.75 19.96
N LEU A 52 4.76 -5.58 19.35
CA LEU A 52 5.99 -4.82 19.60
C LEU A 52 6.03 -4.28 21.02
N ALA A 53 4.90 -3.81 21.57
CA ALA A 53 4.81 -3.35 22.95
C ALA A 53 5.20 -4.47 23.93
N GLU A 54 4.67 -5.68 23.72
CA GLU A 54 5.02 -6.86 24.54
C GLU A 54 6.50 -7.24 24.41
N LYS A 55 7.03 -7.30 23.18
CA LYS A 55 8.40 -7.81 22.95
C LYS A 55 9.49 -6.82 23.31
N MET A 56 9.24 -5.54 23.16
CA MET A 56 10.22 -4.48 23.36
C MET A 56 10.08 -3.79 24.73
N ASN A 57 9.01 -4.04 25.46
CA ASN A 57 8.62 -3.29 26.66
C ASN A 57 8.54 -1.76 26.41
N TYR A 58 7.99 -1.40 25.25
CA TYR A 58 7.77 -0.02 24.83
C TYR A 58 6.30 0.35 24.91
N GLN A 59 6.03 1.63 25.12
CA GLN A 59 4.70 2.17 24.83
C GLN A 59 4.61 2.33 23.29
N VAL A 60 3.72 1.59 22.64
CA VAL A 60 3.53 1.68 21.19
C VAL A 60 2.20 2.36 20.92
N SER A 61 2.22 3.38 20.07
CA SER A 61 1.04 4.11 19.63
C SER A 61 0.93 4.15 18.11
N LEU A 62 -0.30 4.20 17.61
CA LEU A 62 -0.61 4.28 16.20
C LEU A 62 -0.87 5.74 15.80
N TYR A 63 -0.28 6.15 14.68
CA TYR A 63 -0.48 7.46 14.05
C TYR A 63 -1.11 7.27 12.67
N ASN A 64 -2.40 7.59 12.58
CA ASN A 64 -3.15 7.46 11.35
C ASN A 64 -2.89 8.62 10.42
N VAL A 65 -2.67 8.32 9.13
CA VAL A 65 -2.48 9.30 8.05
C VAL A 65 -3.34 8.94 6.83
N ASP A 66 -3.59 9.91 5.98
CA ASP A 66 -4.53 9.76 4.87
C ASP A 66 -3.88 9.23 3.57
N SER A 67 -2.54 9.17 3.50
CA SER A 67 -1.84 8.77 2.28
C SER A 67 -0.42 8.27 2.54
N GLU A 68 0.13 7.55 1.54
CA GLU A 68 1.53 7.12 1.52
C GLU A 68 2.51 8.30 1.62
N GLY A 69 2.20 9.42 0.96
CA GLY A 69 3.00 10.64 1.06
C GLY A 69 3.02 11.20 2.48
N ALA A 70 1.88 11.20 3.17
CA ALA A 70 1.80 11.66 4.55
C ALA A 70 2.56 10.74 5.53
N MET A 71 2.71 9.43 5.23
CA MET A 71 3.57 8.53 5.99
C MET A 71 5.05 8.90 5.86
N ILE A 72 5.50 9.20 4.65
CA ILE A 72 6.87 9.67 4.41
C ILE A 72 7.13 10.95 5.20
N GLU A 73 6.21 11.92 5.14
CA GLU A 73 6.33 13.17 5.89
C GLU A 73 6.32 12.95 7.42
N ALA A 74 5.49 12.02 7.91
CA ALA A 74 5.46 11.68 9.34
C ALA A 74 6.83 11.20 9.83
N LEU A 75 7.50 10.32 9.07
CA LEU A 75 8.84 9.84 9.38
C LEU A 75 9.89 10.97 9.29
N ARG A 76 9.85 11.77 8.23
CA ARG A 76 10.81 12.86 8.00
C ARG A 76 10.81 13.91 9.10
N PHE A 77 9.64 14.24 9.62
CA PHE A 77 9.45 15.28 10.65
C PHE A 77 9.42 14.73 12.08
N GLY A 78 9.65 13.42 12.26
CA GLY A 78 9.69 12.80 13.59
C GLY A 78 8.34 12.72 14.27
N ASN A 79 7.23 12.74 13.50
CA ASN A 79 5.88 12.50 14.01
C ASN A 79 5.59 10.99 14.13
N ALA A 80 6.40 10.16 13.50
CA ALA A 80 6.41 8.71 13.64
C ALA A 80 7.84 8.18 13.58
N ASP A 81 8.08 7.02 14.19
CA ASP A 81 9.36 6.32 14.21
C ASP A 81 9.42 5.23 13.16
N ILE A 82 8.28 4.59 12.88
CA ILE A 82 8.11 3.53 11.88
C ILE A 82 6.86 3.85 11.05
N ALA A 83 6.85 3.43 9.80
CA ALA A 83 5.65 3.47 8.96
C ALA A 83 5.45 2.14 8.23
N ILE A 84 4.19 1.75 8.08
CA ILE A 84 3.75 0.60 7.29
C ILE A 84 3.25 1.15 5.96
N MET A 85 4.01 0.95 4.90
CA MET A 85 3.72 1.53 3.59
C MET A 85 3.96 0.52 2.47
N ASP A 86 3.41 0.79 1.30
CA ASP A 86 3.66 -0.08 0.16
C ASP A 86 5.07 0.13 -0.43
N GLY A 87 5.52 -0.83 -1.24
CA GLY A 87 6.89 -0.85 -1.75
C GLY A 87 7.28 0.37 -2.60
N GLY A 88 6.32 1.01 -3.27
CA GLY A 88 6.57 2.22 -4.06
C GLY A 88 6.84 3.42 -3.18
N ALA A 89 6.03 3.63 -2.15
CA ALA A 89 6.23 4.69 -1.18
C ALA A 89 7.52 4.48 -0.39
N ALA A 90 7.80 3.25 0.05
CA ALA A 90 9.04 2.90 0.73
C ALA A 90 10.28 3.19 -0.15
N TRP A 91 10.20 2.88 -1.45
CA TRP A 91 11.27 3.19 -2.39
C TRP A 91 11.48 4.72 -2.55
N VAL A 92 10.42 5.50 -2.66
CA VAL A 92 10.51 6.98 -2.70
C VAL A 92 11.12 7.53 -1.42
N GLY A 93 10.66 7.06 -0.26
CA GLY A 93 11.19 7.45 1.04
C GLY A 93 12.68 7.16 1.16
N TRP A 94 13.13 5.98 0.73
CA TRP A 94 14.54 5.62 0.70
C TRP A 94 15.34 6.49 -0.27
N GLN A 95 14.88 6.65 -1.53
CA GLN A 95 15.65 7.36 -2.56
C GLN A 95 15.77 8.87 -2.30
N GLN A 96 14.72 9.49 -1.77
CA GLN A 96 14.68 10.95 -1.64
C GLN A 96 15.05 11.45 -0.23
N TYR A 97 14.87 10.61 0.80
CA TYR A 97 14.93 11.05 2.19
C TYR A 97 15.74 10.13 3.11
N ASP A 98 16.50 9.18 2.54
CA ASP A 98 17.33 8.23 3.30
C ASP A 98 16.57 7.39 4.35
N LEU A 99 15.26 7.21 4.18
CA LEU A 99 14.48 6.34 5.05
C LEU A 99 14.95 4.89 4.89
N GLN A 100 15.00 4.16 6.00
CA GLN A 100 15.50 2.79 5.99
C GLN A 100 14.34 1.78 5.93
N VAL A 101 14.43 0.80 5.03
CA VAL A 101 13.51 -0.35 5.01
C VAL A 101 14.00 -1.37 6.04
N LEU A 102 13.22 -1.58 7.10
CA LEU A 102 13.58 -2.49 8.21
C LEU A 102 13.11 -3.92 7.95
N ALA A 103 11.92 -4.09 7.38
CA ALA A 103 11.31 -5.39 7.14
C ALA A 103 10.33 -5.28 5.97
N ALA A 104 9.98 -6.41 5.39
CA ALA A 104 8.90 -6.53 4.42
C ALA A 104 7.92 -7.61 4.90
N ASP A 105 6.62 -7.31 4.77
CA ASP A 105 5.57 -8.29 4.97
C ASP A 105 5.69 -9.42 3.95
N THR A 106 5.43 -10.65 4.37
CA THR A 106 5.46 -11.81 3.49
C THR A 106 4.04 -12.36 3.28
N LYS A 107 3.74 -12.69 2.05
CA LYS A 107 2.49 -13.39 1.70
C LYS A 107 2.48 -14.81 2.24
N SER A 108 1.32 -15.45 2.24
CA SER A 108 1.14 -16.84 2.70
C SER A 108 2.05 -17.84 1.97
N ASP A 109 2.50 -17.55 0.76
CA ASP A 109 3.46 -18.33 -0.02
C ASP A 109 4.93 -17.99 0.26
N GLY A 110 5.19 -17.10 1.21
CA GLY A 110 6.53 -16.65 1.65
C GLY A 110 7.16 -15.59 0.76
N ARG A 111 6.49 -15.09 -0.29
CA ARG A 111 7.02 -14.02 -1.13
C ARG A 111 6.87 -12.65 -0.46
N PRO A 112 7.91 -11.82 -0.40
CA PRO A 112 7.82 -10.43 0.06
C PRO A 112 7.44 -9.45 -1.06
N PHE A 113 6.87 -9.93 -2.17
CA PHE A 113 6.51 -9.13 -3.34
C PHE A 113 5.25 -9.66 -4.03
N TYR A 114 4.69 -8.82 -4.88
CA TYR A 114 3.64 -9.15 -5.86
C TYR A 114 4.02 -8.56 -7.23
N ASN A 115 3.35 -9.01 -8.29
CA ASN A 115 3.53 -8.44 -9.62
C ASN A 115 2.40 -7.45 -9.92
N ALA A 116 2.74 -6.34 -10.58
CA ALA A 116 1.76 -5.44 -11.17
C ALA A 116 1.37 -5.97 -12.55
N HIS A 117 0.07 -6.08 -12.81
CA HIS A 117 -0.47 -6.53 -14.08
C HIS A 117 -1.30 -5.44 -14.75
N ALA A 118 -1.23 -5.39 -16.08
CA ALA A 118 -2.17 -4.64 -16.91
C ALA A 118 -3.30 -5.60 -17.33
N TRP A 119 -4.48 -5.40 -16.76
CA TRP A 119 -5.67 -6.19 -17.04
C TRP A 119 -6.48 -5.55 -18.15
N VAL A 120 -6.83 -6.32 -19.18
CA VAL A 120 -7.64 -5.88 -20.31
C VAL A 120 -8.77 -6.86 -20.58
N LYS A 121 -9.82 -6.43 -21.27
CA LYS A 121 -10.91 -7.33 -21.64
C LYS A 121 -10.45 -8.35 -22.67
N ALA A 122 -10.93 -9.58 -22.52
CA ALA A 122 -10.74 -10.62 -23.54
C ALA A 122 -11.27 -10.13 -24.90
N GLY A 123 -10.46 -10.37 -25.95
CA GLY A 123 -10.79 -9.93 -27.31
C GLY A 123 -10.52 -8.43 -27.60
N SER A 124 -9.96 -7.69 -26.64
CA SER A 124 -9.43 -6.35 -26.93
C SER A 124 -8.22 -6.45 -27.86
N GLU A 125 -7.85 -5.35 -28.52
CA GLU A 125 -6.66 -5.30 -29.39
C GLU A 125 -5.36 -5.60 -28.61
N MET A 126 -5.26 -5.14 -27.34
CA MET A 126 -4.12 -5.45 -26.47
C MET A 126 -4.04 -6.94 -26.15
N ALA A 127 -5.19 -7.58 -25.83
CA ALA A 127 -5.24 -9.02 -25.59
C ALA A 127 -4.90 -9.82 -26.86
N THR A 128 -5.34 -9.36 -28.02
CA THR A 128 -5.03 -9.98 -29.31
C THR A 128 -3.54 -9.87 -29.60
N ALA A 129 -2.95 -8.68 -29.48
CA ALA A 129 -1.53 -8.43 -29.68
C ALA A 129 -0.62 -9.24 -28.72
N LEU A 130 -1.09 -9.54 -27.51
CA LEU A 130 -0.36 -10.40 -26.56
C LEU A 130 -0.35 -11.88 -27.01
N LEU A 131 -1.36 -12.31 -27.76
CA LEU A 131 -1.62 -13.73 -28.06
C LEU A 131 -1.30 -14.11 -29.52
N ASP A 132 -1.03 -13.14 -30.39
CA ASP A 132 -0.85 -13.38 -31.84
C ASP A 132 0.57 -13.82 -32.24
N ASP A 133 1.51 -13.86 -31.28
CA ASP A 133 2.94 -14.18 -31.49
C ASP A 133 3.62 -13.30 -32.57
N ASP A 134 3.02 -12.18 -32.95
CA ASP A 134 3.61 -11.24 -33.92
C ASP A 134 4.60 -10.29 -33.19
N PRO A 135 5.90 -10.37 -33.49
CA PRO A 135 6.89 -9.51 -32.86
C PRO A 135 6.78 -8.02 -33.25
N TYR A 136 5.93 -7.68 -34.19
CA TYR A 136 5.67 -6.30 -34.63
C TYR A 136 4.44 -5.68 -33.96
N THR A 137 3.63 -6.47 -33.26
CA THR A 137 2.53 -5.98 -32.45
C THR A 137 2.95 -5.95 -30.98
N ASP A 138 2.88 -4.77 -30.37
CA ASP A 138 3.26 -4.58 -28.97
C ASP A 138 2.04 -4.16 -28.15
N PRO A 139 1.56 -5.04 -27.24
CA PRO A 139 0.37 -4.76 -26.44
C PRO A 139 0.53 -3.50 -25.55
N PHE A 140 1.74 -3.14 -25.14
CA PHE A 140 1.96 -1.93 -24.34
C PHE A 140 1.93 -0.66 -25.19
N ALA A 141 2.38 -0.71 -26.44
CA ALA A 141 2.24 0.42 -27.36
C ALA A 141 0.76 0.75 -27.65
N LEU A 142 -0.11 -0.28 -27.68
CA LEU A 142 -1.55 -0.13 -27.88
C LEU A 142 -2.30 0.51 -26.69
N LEU A 143 -1.65 0.69 -25.55
CA LEU A 143 -2.22 1.39 -24.41
C LEU A 143 -2.26 2.90 -24.60
N ALA A 144 -1.49 3.45 -25.50
CA ALA A 144 -1.47 4.89 -25.79
C ALA A 144 -2.88 5.38 -26.22
N GLY A 145 -3.35 6.44 -25.56
CA GLY A 145 -4.66 7.03 -25.83
C GLY A 145 -5.85 6.24 -25.28
N LYS A 146 -5.65 5.09 -24.61
CA LYS A 146 -6.72 4.32 -23.93
C LYS A 146 -7.13 4.99 -22.63
N THR A 147 -8.29 4.61 -22.11
CA THR A 147 -8.73 5.01 -20.78
C THR A 147 -8.19 4.02 -19.75
N SER A 148 -7.35 4.48 -18.83
CA SER A 148 -6.78 3.63 -17.78
C SER A 148 -7.55 3.72 -16.47
N CYS A 149 -7.59 2.60 -15.74
CA CYS A 149 -8.14 2.49 -14.40
C CYS A 149 -6.98 2.21 -13.42
N HIS A 150 -6.65 3.20 -12.60
CA HIS A 150 -5.64 3.10 -11.56
C HIS A 150 -6.29 2.80 -10.19
N THR A 151 -5.53 2.26 -9.24
CA THR A 151 -6.03 1.95 -7.90
C THR A 151 -6.09 3.16 -6.96
N GLY A 152 -5.48 4.26 -7.35
CA GLY A 152 -5.39 5.51 -6.59
C GLY A 152 -4.05 6.19 -6.79
N TRP A 153 -3.93 7.42 -6.27
CA TRP A 153 -2.73 8.22 -6.40
C TRP A 153 -1.54 7.56 -5.69
N LEU A 154 -0.40 7.44 -6.38
CA LEU A 154 0.87 6.88 -5.92
C LEU A 154 0.83 5.42 -5.44
N LYS A 155 -0.23 4.67 -5.70
CA LYS A 155 -0.28 3.24 -5.37
C LYS A 155 0.70 2.45 -6.25
N SER A 156 1.44 1.52 -5.64
CA SER A 156 2.52 0.77 -6.29
C SER A 156 2.07 0.02 -7.54
N ALA A 157 1.28 -1.05 -7.40
CA ALA A 157 0.88 -1.88 -8.54
C ALA A 157 -0.12 -1.19 -9.46
N GLY A 158 -0.91 -0.26 -8.94
CA GLY A 158 -1.95 0.42 -9.69
C GLY A 158 -1.46 1.65 -10.45
N MET A 159 -0.31 2.22 -10.13
CA MET A 159 0.19 3.43 -10.77
C MET A 159 1.71 3.48 -10.93
N LEU A 160 2.48 3.41 -9.83
CA LEU A 160 3.92 3.68 -9.89
C LEU A 160 4.67 2.66 -10.74
N LEU A 161 4.44 1.36 -10.53
CA LEU A 161 5.10 0.30 -11.29
C LEU A 161 4.69 0.31 -12.78
N PRO A 162 3.40 0.40 -13.14
CA PRO A 162 2.99 0.52 -14.53
C PRO A 162 3.59 1.75 -15.22
N MET A 163 3.50 2.91 -14.60
CA MET A 163 4.04 4.14 -15.20
C MET A 163 5.57 4.09 -15.30
N GLY A 164 6.25 3.58 -14.27
CA GLY A 164 7.70 3.36 -14.31
C GLY A 164 8.12 2.44 -15.46
N TYR A 165 7.36 1.36 -15.69
CA TYR A 165 7.57 0.47 -16.84
C TYR A 165 7.37 1.19 -18.17
N LEU A 166 6.24 1.89 -18.33
CA LEU A 166 5.91 2.58 -19.59
C LEU A 166 6.90 3.71 -19.90
N ILE A 167 7.34 4.46 -18.91
CA ILE A 167 8.36 5.51 -19.07
C ILE A 167 9.72 4.88 -19.35
N GLY A 168 10.14 3.90 -18.56
CA GLY A 168 11.46 3.28 -18.68
C GLY A 168 11.70 2.54 -20.01
N HIS A 169 10.62 2.05 -20.66
CA HIS A 169 10.68 1.42 -21.97
C HIS A 169 10.38 2.39 -23.14
N GLY A 170 10.14 3.66 -22.83
CA GLY A 170 9.95 4.69 -23.87
C GLY A 170 8.55 4.74 -24.47
N TYR A 171 7.56 4.08 -23.88
CA TYR A 171 6.15 4.19 -24.32
C TYR A 171 5.55 5.54 -23.93
N ALA A 172 5.82 5.99 -22.72
CA ALA A 172 5.30 7.24 -22.18
C ALA A 172 6.44 8.27 -22.00
N ASN A 173 6.20 9.49 -22.42
CA ASN A 173 7.12 10.61 -22.18
C ASN A 173 6.74 11.33 -20.89
N VAL A 174 7.72 11.64 -20.05
CA VAL A 174 7.51 12.45 -18.85
C VAL A 174 7.04 13.85 -19.24
N ILE A 175 5.94 14.30 -18.64
CA ILE A 175 5.37 15.63 -18.85
C ILE A 175 5.48 16.42 -17.54
N GLY A 176 6.35 17.43 -17.51
CA GLY A 176 6.62 18.26 -16.34
C GLY A 176 8.00 18.01 -15.76
N ASP A 177 8.21 18.42 -14.50
CA ASP A 177 9.49 18.20 -13.80
C ASP A 177 9.57 16.73 -13.33
N PRO A 178 10.58 15.96 -13.78
CA PRO A 178 10.75 14.56 -13.37
C PRO A 178 11.06 14.38 -11.86
N ASN A 179 11.45 15.45 -11.17
CA ASN A 179 11.69 15.42 -9.73
C ASN A 179 10.46 15.84 -8.89
N ASP A 180 9.38 16.27 -9.55
CA ASP A 180 8.12 16.61 -8.90
C ASP A 180 7.08 15.52 -9.17
N VAL A 181 6.80 14.71 -8.15
CA VAL A 181 5.86 13.58 -8.24
C VAL A 181 4.45 14.02 -8.66
N GLU A 182 4.03 15.23 -8.34
CA GLU A 182 2.71 15.75 -8.74
C GLU A 182 2.58 15.86 -10.27
N THR A 183 3.71 16.03 -10.99
CA THR A 183 3.70 16.07 -12.45
C THR A 183 3.44 14.70 -13.10
N LEU A 184 3.55 13.59 -12.35
CA LEU A 184 3.22 12.25 -12.84
C LEU A 184 1.77 12.16 -13.36
N ARG A 185 0.84 12.89 -12.76
CA ARG A 185 -0.56 12.97 -13.22
C ARG A 185 -0.63 13.45 -14.67
N ASN A 186 0.15 14.46 -15.04
CA ASN A 186 0.21 14.97 -16.40
C ASN A 186 0.74 13.89 -17.39
N THR A 187 1.73 13.13 -16.95
CA THR A 187 2.30 12.01 -17.74
C THR A 187 1.25 10.91 -17.94
N VAL A 188 0.50 10.54 -16.91
CA VAL A 188 -0.61 9.56 -17.02
C VAL A 188 -1.65 10.04 -18.04
N LEU A 189 -2.16 11.27 -17.86
CA LEU A 189 -3.20 11.84 -18.75
C LEU A 189 -2.69 12.05 -20.18
N GLY A 190 -1.41 12.34 -20.36
CA GLY A 190 -0.80 12.55 -21.65
C GLY A 190 -0.51 11.27 -22.43
N PHE A 191 -0.23 10.16 -21.74
CA PHE A 191 -0.04 8.87 -22.37
C PHE A 191 -1.36 8.14 -22.63
N PHE A 192 -2.22 8.07 -21.64
CA PHE A 192 -3.56 7.48 -21.75
C PHE A 192 -4.51 8.48 -22.41
N ASN A 193 -5.46 8.99 -21.68
CA ASN A 193 -6.31 10.11 -22.10
C ASN A 193 -6.84 10.87 -20.89
N GLU A 194 -7.58 11.95 -21.13
CA GLU A 194 -8.12 12.82 -20.08
C GLU A 194 -9.13 12.14 -19.12
N ASN A 195 -9.70 10.99 -19.53
CA ASN A 195 -10.64 10.20 -18.73
C ASN A 195 -9.97 9.11 -17.90
N ALA A 196 -8.61 9.05 -17.87
CA ALA A 196 -7.89 8.11 -17.03
C ALA A 196 -8.35 8.23 -15.57
N SER A 197 -8.79 7.13 -15.00
CA SER A 197 -9.31 7.10 -13.63
C SER A 197 -8.17 6.99 -12.62
N ILE A 198 -7.96 8.05 -11.84
CA ILE A 198 -7.06 8.07 -10.68
C ILE A 198 -7.93 8.40 -9.46
N PRO A 199 -8.59 7.41 -8.88
CA PRO A 199 -9.62 7.61 -7.87
C PRO A 199 -9.03 8.02 -6.52
N ASP A 200 -9.78 8.82 -5.78
CA ASP A 200 -9.51 9.10 -4.37
C ASP A 200 -10.11 8.00 -3.48
N SER A 201 -9.57 7.86 -2.26
CA SER A 201 -10.10 6.93 -1.24
C SER A 201 -11.60 7.15 -1.00
N GLY A 202 -12.33 6.08 -0.78
CA GLY A 202 -13.78 6.12 -0.57
C GLY A 202 -14.62 6.29 -1.85
N THR A 203 -13.99 6.33 -3.04
CA THR A 203 -14.73 6.38 -4.33
C THR A 203 -14.91 4.97 -4.95
N PRO A 204 -15.90 4.76 -5.83
CA PRO A 204 -16.28 3.42 -6.32
C PRO A 204 -15.18 2.64 -7.06
N TYR A 205 -14.18 3.33 -7.59
CA TYR A 205 -13.09 2.70 -8.37
C TYR A 205 -11.76 2.69 -7.62
N TYR A 206 -11.73 3.07 -6.34
CA TYR A 206 -10.54 3.04 -5.51
C TYR A 206 -10.14 1.61 -5.14
N GLY A 207 -8.83 1.39 -4.99
CA GLY A 207 -8.27 0.10 -4.62
C GLY A 207 -8.21 -0.91 -5.79
N TYR A 208 -7.75 -2.11 -5.51
CA TYR A 208 -7.55 -3.14 -6.54
C TYR A 208 -8.88 -3.58 -7.16
N ASP A 209 -9.86 -3.90 -6.32
CA ASP A 209 -11.19 -4.30 -6.77
C ASP A 209 -11.89 -3.17 -7.53
N GLY A 210 -11.68 -1.92 -7.07
CA GLY A 210 -12.19 -0.74 -7.73
C GLY A 210 -11.62 -0.54 -9.15
N ALA A 211 -10.33 -0.77 -9.36
CA ALA A 211 -9.72 -0.70 -10.70
C ALA A 211 -10.28 -1.79 -11.64
N ILE A 212 -10.46 -3.01 -11.14
CA ILE A 212 -11.09 -4.10 -11.91
C ILE A 212 -12.58 -3.80 -12.19
N LYS A 213 -13.28 -3.22 -11.24
CA LYS A 213 -14.66 -2.76 -11.42
C LYS A 213 -14.76 -1.70 -12.53
N CYS A 214 -13.86 -0.70 -12.52
CA CYS A 214 -13.75 0.32 -13.57
C CYS A 214 -13.63 -0.32 -14.97
N LEU A 215 -12.73 -1.31 -15.11
CA LEU A 215 -12.56 -2.07 -16.36
C LEU A 215 -13.80 -2.88 -16.72
N SER A 216 -14.38 -3.62 -15.77
CA SER A 216 -15.51 -4.53 -16.03
C SER A 216 -16.77 -3.78 -16.45
N GLU A 217 -17.04 -2.63 -15.84
CA GLU A 217 -18.16 -1.75 -16.16
C GLU A 217 -17.97 -0.97 -17.49
N GLY A 218 -16.76 -1.02 -18.08
CA GLY A 218 -16.45 -0.34 -19.33
C GLY A 218 -16.15 1.14 -19.16
N ALA A 219 -15.85 1.58 -17.94
CA ALA A 219 -15.37 2.93 -17.68
C ALA A 219 -13.91 3.13 -18.11
N GLY A 220 -13.16 2.04 -18.33
CA GLY A 220 -11.81 2.05 -18.88
C GLY A 220 -11.53 0.85 -19.78
N ASP A 221 -10.40 0.91 -20.46
CA ASP A 221 -9.90 -0.08 -21.43
C ASP A 221 -8.84 -0.99 -20.82
N VAL A 222 -8.10 -0.50 -19.83
CA VAL A 222 -7.06 -1.21 -19.09
C VAL A 222 -7.14 -0.87 -17.61
N ALA A 223 -6.96 -1.87 -16.74
CA ALA A 223 -6.83 -1.67 -15.30
C ALA A 223 -5.46 -2.15 -14.82
N PHE A 224 -4.89 -1.43 -13.87
CA PHE A 224 -3.64 -1.81 -13.24
C PHE A 224 -3.91 -2.27 -11.80
N ALA A 225 -3.53 -3.52 -11.52
CA ALA A 225 -3.73 -4.13 -10.22
C ALA A 225 -2.67 -5.20 -9.97
N LYS A 226 -2.59 -5.70 -8.74
CA LYS A 226 -1.69 -6.82 -8.41
C LYS A 226 -2.18 -8.14 -9.04
N ASP A 227 -1.25 -9.07 -9.22
CA ASP A 227 -1.48 -10.41 -9.80
C ASP A 227 -2.56 -11.23 -9.06
N SER A 228 -2.73 -11.03 -7.76
CA SER A 228 -3.68 -11.76 -6.92
C SER A 228 -5.06 -11.09 -6.78
N THR A 229 -5.38 -10.08 -7.60
CA THR A 229 -6.66 -9.36 -7.53
C THR A 229 -7.81 -10.15 -8.19
N ILE A 230 -7.51 -11.02 -9.16
CA ILE A 230 -8.49 -11.86 -9.88
C ILE A 230 -8.09 -13.34 -9.74
#